data_504dae31c6c9b56e5de653d7c5d7c2a0
#
_entry.id   504dae31c6c9b56e5de653d7c5d7c2a0
#
_cell.length_a   1.000
_cell.length_b   1.000
_cell.length_c   1.000
_cell.angle_alpha   90.00
_cell.angle_beta   90.00
_cell.angle_gamma   90.00
#
_symmetry.space_group_name_H-M   'P 1'
#
loop_
_entity.id
_entity.type
_entity.pdbx_description
1 polymer ?
#
loop_
_entity_poly.entity_id
_entity_poly.type
_entity_poly.pdbx_seq_one_letter_code
_entity_poly.pdbx_strand_id
1 'polypeptide(L)'
;PFYKDILIDSEDSVAVQEDKRSLGHVGPDTVNIGVVRLPSISNFTDLEILEREPDVVVNYLFQSKDFSNKYDCLILPGAKNVMEDAGWLARTGWKQVISRFAEEGGRILGICGGYQLLGVRINDPVGLESDQKEVKGMELLPIITTLEGKKVVRRVTGICLQNQKRVSG
;
A
#
# COMPACT_ATOMS: atom_id res chain seq x y z
N PRO A 1 23.46 25.28 -12.54
CA PRO A 1 23.25 24.03 -13.25
C PRO A 1 21.77 23.64 -13.10
N PHE A 2 21.06 23.73 -14.20
CA PHE A 2 19.67 23.24 -14.25
C PHE A 2 19.74 21.75 -14.49
N TYR A 3 19.13 20.95 -13.60
CA TYR A 3 18.93 19.53 -13.81
C TYR A 3 17.91 19.37 -14.94
N LYS A 4 18.35 18.86 -16.09
CA LYS A 4 17.49 18.75 -17.29
C LYS A 4 16.57 17.52 -17.29
N ASP A 5 16.65 16.64 -16.30
CA ASP A 5 15.96 15.35 -16.26
C ASP A 5 15.17 15.10 -14.97
N ILE A 6 14.64 16.16 -14.35
CA ILE A 6 13.65 15.98 -13.28
C ILE A 6 12.27 15.92 -13.97
N LEU A 7 11.79 14.72 -14.20
CA LEU A 7 10.37 14.46 -14.45
C LEU A 7 9.62 14.73 -13.14
N ILE A 8 9.05 15.93 -13.03
CA ILE A 8 8.10 16.24 -11.97
C ILE A 8 6.76 15.71 -12.46
N ASP A 9 6.41 14.51 -12.03
CA ASP A 9 5.07 13.98 -12.27
C ASP A 9 4.08 14.71 -11.36
N SER A 10 2.96 15.12 -11.92
CA SER A 10 1.90 15.83 -11.20
C SER A 10 1.26 14.91 -10.15
N GLU A 11 1.32 15.28 -8.89
CA GLU A 11 0.80 14.53 -7.74
C GLU A 11 -0.72 14.24 -7.80
N ASP A 12 -1.47 14.79 -8.74
CA ASP A 12 -2.93 14.80 -8.73
C ASP A 12 -3.63 14.35 -10.03
N SER A 13 -2.96 13.76 -11.01
CA SER A 13 -3.66 13.34 -12.22
C SER A 13 -4.31 11.96 -12.09
N VAL A 14 -5.48 11.92 -11.51
CA VAL A 14 -6.38 10.73 -11.52
C VAL A 14 -6.72 10.28 -12.95
N ALA A 15 -6.59 11.16 -13.95
CA ALA A 15 -6.99 10.93 -15.33
C ALA A 15 -6.00 10.11 -16.17
N VAL A 16 -4.73 9.97 -15.76
CA VAL A 16 -3.71 9.26 -16.56
C VAL A 16 -3.67 7.76 -16.26
N GLN A 17 -4.42 7.29 -15.27
CA GLN A 17 -4.26 5.94 -14.72
C GLN A 17 -5.20 4.87 -15.25
N GLU A 18 -6.20 5.22 -16.02
CA GLU A 18 -7.08 4.21 -16.65
C GLU A 18 -6.38 3.40 -17.75
N ASP A 19 -5.27 3.88 -18.30
CA ASP A 19 -4.55 3.24 -19.40
C ASP A 19 -3.29 2.45 -18.99
N LYS A 20 -2.82 2.55 -17.73
CA LYS A 20 -1.70 1.72 -17.25
C LYS A 20 -2.16 0.33 -16.81
N ARG A 21 -2.81 -0.41 -17.67
CA ARG A 21 -2.80 -1.87 -17.63
C ARG A 21 -1.47 -2.33 -18.21
N SER A 22 -0.40 -2.26 -17.44
CA SER A 22 0.85 -2.85 -17.88
C SER A 22 0.68 -4.37 -17.87
N LEU A 23 0.25 -4.92 -18.98
CA LEU A 23 0.44 -6.32 -19.30
C LEU A 23 1.93 -6.50 -19.62
N GLY A 24 2.79 -6.25 -18.63
CA GLY A 24 4.20 -6.58 -18.72
C GLY A 24 4.33 -8.05 -19.04
N HIS A 25 5.24 -8.37 -19.92
CA HIS A 25 5.52 -9.77 -20.29
C HIS A 25 6.14 -10.47 -19.07
N VAL A 26 5.36 -11.33 -18.44
CA VAL A 26 5.81 -12.13 -17.30
C VAL A 26 6.71 -13.26 -17.84
N GLY A 27 8.02 -13.06 -17.73
CA GLY A 27 9.01 -14.09 -17.98
C GLY A 27 9.30 -14.95 -16.74
N PRO A 28 9.99 -16.07 -16.86
CA PRO A 28 10.32 -16.95 -15.73
C PRO A 28 11.22 -16.27 -14.67
N ASP A 29 11.92 -15.19 -15.03
CA ASP A 29 12.85 -14.48 -14.17
C ASP A 29 12.31 -13.11 -13.72
N THR A 30 11.00 -12.82 -13.90
CA THR A 30 10.40 -11.55 -13.50
C THR A 30 9.67 -11.65 -12.16
N VAL A 31 9.80 -10.59 -11.34
CA VAL A 31 9.03 -10.42 -10.11
C VAL A 31 7.70 -9.76 -10.42
N ASN A 32 6.61 -10.45 -10.11
CA ASN A 32 5.25 -9.98 -10.30
C ASN A 32 4.69 -9.33 -9.05
N ILE A 33 4.39 -8.06 -9.12
CA ILE A 33 3.83 -7.30 -8.01
C ILE A 33 2.40 -6.89 -8.33
N GLY A 34 1.46 -7.28 -7.46
CA GLY A 34 0.10 -6.76 -7.47
C GLY A 34 -0.03 -5.58 -6.52
N VAL A 35 -0.62 -4.48 -6.96
CA VAL A 35 -0.91 -3.31 -6.12
C VAL A 35 -2.42 -3.16 -6.00
N VAL A 36 -2.94 -3.25 -4.78
CA VAL A 36 -4.38 -3.02 -4.54
C VAL A 36 -4.70 -1.56 -4.78
N ARG A 37 -5.57 -1.27 -5.74
CA ARG A 37 -6.01 0.09 -6.07
C ARG A 37 -7.03 0.57 -5.05
N LEU A 38 -6.53 1.05 -3.90
CA LEU A 38 -7.37 1.63 -2.85
C LEU A 38 -8.11 2.88 -3.37
N PRO A 39 -9.36 3.15 -2.96
CA PRO A 39 -10.09 4.35 -3.37
C PRO A 39 -9.36 5.65 -3.03
N SER A 40 -8.74 5.71 -1.85
CA SER A 40 -8.02 6.90 -1.38
C SER A 40 -6.50 6.80 -1.56
N ILE A 41 -6.03 5.98 -2.50
CA ILE A 41 -4.60 5.80 -2.77
C ILE A 41 -3.89 7.14 -2.94
N SER A 42 -2.69 7.23 -2.37
CA SER A 42 -1.82 8.41 -2.48
C SER A 42 -0.38 7.99 -2.78
N ASN A 43 0.43 8.95 -3.22
CA ASN A 43 1.85 8.76 -3.49
C ASN A 43 2.14 7.61 -4.47
N PHE A 44 1.55 7.68 -5.66
CA PHE A 44 1.84 6.71 -6.74
C PHE A 44 3.32 6.66 -7.10
N THR A 45 4.03 7.77 -6.91
CA THR A 45 5.46 7.89 -7.14
C THR A 45 6.31 6.93 -6.30
N ASP A 46 5.77 6.46 -5.16
CA ASP A 46 6.45 5.45 -4.32
C ASP A 46 6.65 4.12 -5.08
N LEU A 47 5.81 3.84 -6.07
CA LEU A 47 5.84 2.60 -6.85
C LEU A 47 6.57 2.73 -8.20
N GLU A 48 6.80 3.96 -8.68
CA GLU A 48 7.47 4.20 -9.96
C GLU A 48 8.90 3.64 -10.00
N ILE A 49 9.58 3.61 -8.86
CA ILE A 49 10.91 3.02 -8.79
C ILE A 49 10.88 1.52 -9.11
N LEU A 50 9.81 0.82 -8.71
CA LEU A 50 9.60 -0.60 -9.03
C LEU A 50 9.24 -0.78 -10.50
N GLU A 51 8.44 0.13 -11.08
CA GLU A 51 8.06 0.09 -12.49
C GLU A 51 9.25 0.33 -13.45
N ARG A 52 10.33 0.95 -12.95
CA ARG A 52 11.57 1.20 -13.72
C ARG A 52 12.54 0.03 -13.70
N GLU A 53 12.35 -0.94 -12.81
CA GLU A 53 13.20 -2.11 -12.74
C GLU A 53 12.87 -3.08 -13.89
N PRO A 54 13.87 -3.52 -14.70
CA PRO A 54 13.62 -4.30 -15.90
C PRO A 54 13.02 -5.68 -15.63
N ASP A 55 13.26 -6.24 -14.43
CA ASP A 55 12.83 -7.57 -14.03
C ASP A 55 11.59 -7.52 -13.10
N VAL A 56 10.91 -6.38 -13.01
CA VAL A 56 9.73 -6.19 -12.16
C VAL A 56 8.53 -5.82 -13.01
N VAL A 57 7.42 -6.49 -12.78
CA VAL A 57 6.12 -6.20 -13.40
C VAL A 57 5.16 -5.75 -12.31
N VAL A 58 4.72 -4.50 -12.36
CA VAL A 58 3.74 -3.93 -11.43
C VAL A 58 2.37 -3.88 -12.07
N ASN A 59 1.38 -4.51 -11.41
CA ASN A 59 0.00 -4.56 -11.88
C ASN A 59 -0.93 -3.91 -10.85
N TYR A 60 -1.67 -2.88 -11.24
CA TYR A 60 -2.69 -2.27 -10.39
C TYR A 60 -3.99 -3.07 -10.49
N LEU A 61 -4.46 -3.54 -9.34
CA LEU A 61 -5.62 -4.41 -9.21
C LEU A 61 -6.82 -3.61 -8.71
N PHE A 62 -7.84 -3.47 -9.54
CA PHE A 62 -9.02 -2.68 -9.26
C PHE A 62 -10.11 -3.46 -8.52
N GLN A 63 -10.21 -4.75 -8.78
CA GLN A 63 -11.23 -5.62 -8.21
C GLN A 63 -10.57 -6.89 -7.64
N SER A 64 -11.13 -7.41 -6.57
CA SER A 64 -10.60 -8.63 -5.94
C SER A 64 -10.57 -9.86 -6.88
N LYS A 65 -11.46 -9.90 -7.87
CA LYS A 65 -11.46 -10.94 -8.91
C LYS A 65 -10.29 -10.83 -9.90
N ASP A 66 -9.62 -9.67 -9.99
CA ASP A 66 -8.45 -9.46 -10.86
C ASP A 66 -7.18 -10.08 -10.23
N PHE A 67 -7.26 -10.43 -8.95
CA PHE A 67 -6.17 -11.10 -8.26
C PHE A 67 -5.98 -12.53 -8.77
N SER A 68 -4.73 -12.95 -8.91
CA SER A 68 -4.34 -14.33 -9.18
C SER A 68 -3.15 -14.73 -8.31
N ASN A 69 -2.99 -16.02 -8.04
CA ASN A 69 -1.86 -16.55 -7.24
C ASN A 69 -0.50 -16.48 -7.97
N LYS A 70 -0.41 -15.70 -9.05
CA LYS A 70 0.82 -15.49 -9.83
C LYS A 70 1.68 -14.33 -9.29
N TYR A 71 1.18 -13.59 -8.30
CA TYR A 71 1.92 -12.48 -7.73
C TYR A 71 2.92 -12.97 -6.68
N ASP A 72 4.16 -12.51 -6.77
CA ASP A 72 5.21 -12.75 -5.79
C ASP A 72 5.03 -11.87 -4.55
N CYS A 73 4.41 -10.71 -4.73
CA CYS A 73 4.11 -9.75 -3.67
C CYS A 73 2.80 -9.01 -3.96
N LEU A 74 2.04 -8.75 -2.91
CA LEU A 74 0.87 -7.86 -2.94
C LEU A 74 1.17 -6.60 -2.12
N ILE A 75 0.98 -5.42 -2.72
CA ILE A 75 1.20 -4.15 -2.05
C ILE A 75 -0.15 -3.49 -1.70
N LEU A 76 -0.30 -3.12 -0.43
CA LEU A 76 -1.28 -2.16 0.03
C LEU A 76 -0.58 -0.79 0.10
N PRO A 77 -0.87 0.13 -0.83
CA PRO A 77 -0.15 1.39 -0.97
C PRO A 77 -0.53 2.42 0.10
N GLY A 78 0.10 3.58 0.05
CA GLY A 78 -0.30 4.74 0.85
C GLY A 78 -1.74 5.16 0.56
N ALA A 79 -2.44 5.60 1.59
CA ALA A 79 -3.85 5.97 1.53
C ALA A 79 -4.11 7.26 2.33
N LYS A 80 -5.03 8.08 1.84
CA LYS A 80 -5.44 9.36 2.50
C LYS A 80 -6.59 9.18 3.49
N ASN A 81 -7.35 8.09 3.40
CA ASN A 81 -8.48 7.79 4.28
C ASN A 81 -8.52 6.28 4.58
N VAL A 82 -7.78 5.87 5.60
CA VAL A 82 -7.65 4.45 5.97
C VAL A 82 -8.93 3.88 6.57
N MET A 83 -9.78 4.72 7.17
CA MET A 83 -11.06 4.29 7.73
C MET A 83 -12.02 3.84 6.62
N GLU A 84 -12.14 4.63 5.56
CA GLU A 84 -12.98 4.32 4.40
C GLU A 84 -12.44 3.13 3.59
N ASP A 85 -11.12 3.10 3.39
CA ASP A 85 -10.45 2.03 2.65
C ASP A 85 -10.59 0.68 3.36
N ALA A 86 -10.52 0.63 4.71
CA ALA A 86 -10.77 -0.59 5.47
C ALA A 86 -12.20 -1.12 5.22
N GLY A 87 -13.19 -0.23 5.24
CA GLY A 87 -14.57 -0.57 4.91
C GLY A 87 -14.73 -1.04 3.47
N TRP A 88 -14.04 -0.40 2.53
CA TRP A 88 -14.05 -0.79 1.12
C TRP A 88 -13.44 -2.18 0.91
N LEU A 89 -12.27 -2.47 1.49
CA LEU A 89 -11.63 -3.79 1.43
C LEU A 89 -12.56 -4.90 1.92
N ALA A 90 -13.31 -4.65 2.99
CA ALA A 90 -14.27 -5.61 3.54
C ALA A 90 -15.46 -5.85 2.59
N ARG A 91 -16.03 -4.77 2.01
CA ARG A 91 -17.23 -4.85 1.15
C ARG A 91 -16.96 -5.43 -0.23
N THR A 92 -15.74 -5.27 -0.75
CA THR A 92 -15.39 -5.65 -2.14
C THR A 92 -14.72 -7.01 -2.27
N GLY A 93 -14.60 -7.74 -1.15
CA GLY A 93 -13.99 -9.07 -1.13
C GLY A 93 -12.45 -9.07 -1.09
N TRP A 94 -11.84 -7.90 -1.06
CA TRP A 94 -10.38 -7.79 -0.94
C TRP A 94 -9.85 -8.37 0.37
N LYS A 95 -10.57 -8.16 1.47
CA LYS A 95 -10.14 -8.70 2.77
C LYS A 95 -9.93 -10.22 2.70
N GLN A 96 -10.85 -10.94 2.11
CA GLN A 96 -10.78 -12.41 1.97
C GLN A 96 -9.61 -12.84 1.06
N VAL A 97 -9.42 -12.14 -0.06
CA VAL A 97 -8.34 -12.42 -1.01
C VAL A 97 -6.97 -12.22 -0.37
N ILE A 98 -6.78 -11.08 0.30
CA ILE A 98 -5.52 -10.72 0.97
C ILE A 98 -5.23 -11.70 2.11
N SER A 99 -6.23 -12.02 2.96
CA SER A 99 -6.04 -12.96 4.07
C SER A 99 -5.66 -14.35 3.57
N ARG A 100 -6.35 -14.85 2.53
CA ARG A 100 -6.01 -16.14 1.91
C ARG A 100 -4.59 -16.13 1.35
N PHE A 101 -4.22 -15.09 0.63
CA PHE A 101 -2.87 -14.98 0.06
C PHE A 101 -1.79 -15.00 1.16
N ALA A 102 -2.02 -14.34 2.29
CA ALA A 102 -1.14 -14.38 3.45
C ALA A 102 -1.06 -15.79 4.08
N GLU A 103 -2.21 -16.48 4.25
CA GLU A 103 -2.29 -17.84 4.78
C GLU A 103 -1.55 -18.86 3.89
N GLU A 104 -1.56 -18.64 2.58
CA GLU A 104 -0.84 -19.46 1.59
C GLU A 104 0.67 -19.11 1.52
N GLY A 105 1.17 -18.19 2.38
CA GLY A 105 2.58 -17.79 2.45
C GLY A 105 2.95 -16.66 1.48
N GLY A 106 1.99 -16.01 0.87
CA GLY A 106 2.19 -14.86 0.00
C GLY A 106 2.81 -13.67 0.74
N ARG A 107 3.66 -12.92 0.06
CA ARG A 107 4.30 -11.73 0.62
C ARG A 107 3.39 -10.53 0.48
N ILE A 108 3.19 -9.81 1.59
CA ILE A 108 2.37 -8.59 1.62
C ILE A 108 3.20 -7.44 2.16
N LEU A 109 3.19 -6.31 1.45
CA LEU A 109 3.82 -5.07 1.85
C LEU A 109 2.76 -3.99 2.07
N GLY A 110 2.71 -3.40 3.24
CA GLY A 110 1.89 -2.22 3.52
C GLY A 110 2.75 -0.97 3.61
N ILE A 111 2.38 0.09 2.90
CA ILE A 111 3.06 1.38 2.90
C ILE A 111 2.16 2.42 3.55
N CYS A 112 2.64 3.15 4.57
CA CYS A 112 1.90 4.22 5.25
C CYS A 112 0.48 3.78 5.66
N GLY A 113 -0.58 4.28 5.02
CA GLY A 113 -1.96 3.85 5.23
C GLY A 113 -2.17 2.35 5.00
N GLY A 114 -1.52 1.78 3.98
CA GLY A 114 -1.52 0.34 3.74
C GLY A 114 -0.94 -0.48 4.89
N TYR A 115 0.11 0.02 5.55
CA TYR A 115 0.65 -0.62 6.76
C TYR A 115 -0.37 -0.58 7.92
N GLN A 116 -1.08 0.54 8.09
CA GLN A 116 -2.12 0.66 9.10
C GLN A 116 -3.27 -0.32 8.86
N LEU A 117 -3.68 -0.50 7.59
CA LEU A 117 -4.71 -1.45 7.18
C LEU A 117 -4.34 -2.91 7.51
N LEU A 118 -3.06 -3.28 7.51
CA LEU A 118 -2.61 -4.62 7.90
C LEU A 118 -2.81 -4.94 9.39
N GLY A 119 -3.03 -3.91 10.22
CA GLY A 119 -3.22 -4.05 11.66
C GLY A 119 -4.54 -4.71 12.07
N VAL A 120 -4.70 -4.87 13.38
CA VAL A 120 -5.93 -5.43 13.98
C VAL A 120 -7.08 -4.44 13.87
N ARG A 121 -6.79 -3.14 14.16
CA ARG A 121 -7.81 -2.11 14.27
C ARG A 121 -7.24 -0.72 14.04
N ILE A 122 -8.09 0.15 13.50
CA ILE A 122 -7.83 1.57 13.33
C ILE A 122 -8.90 2.33 14.12
N ASN A 123 -8.45 3.18 15.05
CA ASN A 123 -9.31 4.03 15.89
C ASN A 123 -9.26 5.47 15.40
N ASP A 124 -10.41 6.10 15.27
CA ASP A 124 -10.59 7.52 14.97
C ASP A 124 -11.49 8.18 16.03
N PRO A 125 -11.00 8.36 17.26
CA PRO A 125 -11.82 8.82 18.38
C PRO A 125 -12.39 10.23 18.18
N VAL A 126 -11.72 11.05 17.38
CA VAL A 126 -12.10 12.45 17.14
C VAL A 126 -12.77 12.69 15.78
N GLY A 127 -12.85 11.67 14.92
CA GLY A 127 -13.51 11.78 13.61
C GLY A 127 -12.69 12.58 12.61
N LEU A 128 -11.40 12.25 12.46
CA LEU A 128 -10.50 12.92 11.52
C LEU A 128 -10.74 12.49 10.07
N GLU A 129 -11.06 11.22 9.88
CA GLU A 129 -11.28 10.62 8.56
C GLU A 129 -12.70 10.10 8.38
N SER A 130 -13.42 9.78 9.47
CA SER A 130 -14.74 9.17 9.42
C SER A 130 -15.59 9.48 10.65
N ASP A 131 -16.92 9.40 10.52
CA ASP A 131 -17.84 9.42 11.65
C ASP A 131 -17.76 8.15 12.50
N GLN A 132 -17.24 7.05 11.94
CA GLN A 132 -17.00 5.82 12.66
C GLN A 132 -15.80 5.98 13.59
N LYS A 133 -15.95 5.54 14.84
CA LYS A 133 -14.89 5.68 15.84
C LYS A 133 -13.80 4.61 15.75
N GLU A 134 -14.11 3.50 15.12
CA GLU A 134 -13.15 2.42 14.87
C GLU A 134 -13.57 1.56 13.67
N VAL A 135 -12.58 0.97 13.02
CA VAL A 135 -12.76 -0.07 11.99
C VAL A 135 -11.78 -1.22 12.22
N LYS A 136 -12.19 -2.42 11.83
CA LYS A 136 -11.29 -3.58 11.82
C LYS A 136 -10.34 -3.50 10.63
N GLY A 137 -9.07 -3.74 10.88
CA GLY A 137 -8.07 -3.94 9.85
C GLY A 137 -8.07 -5.37 9.30
N MET A 138 -6.94 -5.75 8.71
CA MET A 138 -6.73 -7.07 8.11
C MET A 138 -6.33 -8.14 9.12
N GLU A 139 -5.91 -7.76 10.33
CA GLU A 139 -5.45 -8.65 11.41
C GLU A 139 -4.19 -9.47 11.05
N LEU A 140 -3.40 -9.00 10.09
CA LEU A 140 -2.15 -9.64 9.67
C LEU A 140 -0.94 -9.19 10.50
N LEU A 141 -1.04 -8.02 11.14
CA LEU A 141 -0.03 -7.50 12.06
C LEU A 141 -0.65 -7.22 13.43
N PRO A 142 0.04 -7.53 14.53
CA PRO A 142 -0.48 -7.30 15.89
C PRO A 142 -0.33 -5.82 16.31
N ILE A 143 -0.83 -4.90 15.49
CA ILE A 143 -0.79 -3.46 15.74
C ILE A 143 -2.18 -2.86 15.77
N ILE A 144 -2.33 -1.79 16.53
CA ILE A 144 -3.50 -0.92 16.58
C ILE A 144 -3.06 0.48 16.20
N THR A 145 -3.73 1.09 15.23
CA THR A 145 -3.53 2.48 14.86
C THR A 145 -4.55 3.36 15.57
N THR A 146 -4.12 4.51 16.09
CA THR A 146 -5.02 5.56 16.58
C THR A 146 -4.70 6.86 15.85
N LEU A 147 -5.71 7.43 15.19
CA LEU A 147 -5.60 8.71 14.51
C LEU A 147 -5.66 9.85 15.55
N GLU A 148 -4.70 10.75 15.50
CA GLU A 148 -4.60 11.89 16.41
C GLU A 148 -4.61 13.20 15.62
N GLY A 149 -5.37 14.20 16.09
CA GLY A 149 -5.49 15.50 15.43
C GLY A 149 -4.19 16.31 15.40
N LYS A 150 -3.21 15.95 16.24
CA LYS A 150 -1.92 16.64 16.30
C LYS A 150 -0.83 15.83 15.62
N LYS A 151 -0.31 16.35 14.51
CA LYS A 151 0.85 15.74 13.85
C LYS A 151 2.11 15.96 14.72
N VAL A 152 2.77 14.84 15.06
CA VAL A 152 4.06 14.86 15.78
C VAL A 152 5.15 14.49 14.81
N VAL A 153 6.09 15.41 14.59
CA VAL A 153 7.30 15.16 13.78
C VAL A 153 8.50 15.25 14.71
N ARG A 154 9.26 14.16 14.81
CA ARG A 154 10.49 14.11 15.60
C ARG A 154 11.49 13.16 14.99
N ARG A 155 12.78 13.47 15.12
CA ARG A 155 13.83 12.55 14.74
C ARG A 155 13.84 11.36 15.69
N VAL A 156 13.86 10.16 15.14
CA VAL A 156 13.95 8.91 15.90
C VAL A 156 15.17 8.10 15.45
N THR A 157 15.64 7.25 16.32
CA THR A 157 16.68 6.29 16.00
C THR A 157 16.17 4.89 16.33
N GLY A 158 16.35 3.97 15.41
CA GLY A 158 16.00 2.56 15.57
C GLY A 158 17.16 1.64 15.21
N ILE A 159 16.97 0.35 15.40
CA ILE A 159 17.89 -0.70 14.97
C ILE A 159 17.13 -1.62 14.01
N CYS A 160 17.67 -1.80 12.81
CA CYS A 160 17.16 -2.78 11.87
C CYS A 160 17.44 -4.19 12.43
N LEU A 161 16.38 -4.97 12.70
CA LEU A 161 16.52 -6.28 13.34
C LEU A 161 17.22 -7.31 12.43
N GLN A 162 17.10 -7.17 11.12
CA GLN A 162 17.70 -8.10 10.15
C GLN A 162 19.23 -8.03 10.10
N ASN A 163 19.78 -6.82 10.18
CA ASN A 163 21.22 -6.59 10.01
C ASN A 163 21.88 -5.84 11.16
N GLN A 164 21.13 -5.57 12.24
CA GLN A 164 21.59 -4.87 13.45
C GLN A 164 22.15 -3.45 13.19
N LYS A 165 21.88 -2.89 12.01
CA LYS A 165 22.32 -1.53 11.70
C LYS A 165 21.42 -0.48 12.34
N ARG A 166 22.05 0.57 12.85
CA ARG A 166 21.36 1.76 13.35
C ARG A 166 20.81 2.58 12.17
N VAL A 167 19.54 2.96 12.25
CA VAL A 167 18.87 3.81 11.29
C VAL A 167 18.27 5.03 12.00
N SER A 168 18.28 6.19 11.37
CA SER A 168 17.69 7.41 11.94
C SER A 168 16.95 8.20 10.85
N GLY A 169 15.82 8.76 11.20
CA GLY A 169 14.99 9.58 10.33
C GLY A 169 14.14 10.57 11.13
#